data_210649ca3fd6dc55408fa341b103ad75
#
_entry.id   210649ca3fd6dc55408fa341b103ad75
#
_cell.length_a   1.000
_cell.length_b   1.000
_cell.length_c   1.000
_cell.angle_alpha   90.00
_cell.angle_beta   90.00
_cell.angle_gamma   90.00
#
_symmetry.space_group_name_H-M   'P 1'
#
loop_
_entity.id
_entity.type
_entity.pdbx_description
1 polymer ?
#
loop_
_entity_poly.entity_id
_entity_poly.type
_entity_poly.pdbx_seq_one_letter_code
_entity_poly.pdbx_strand_id
1 'polypeptide(L)'
;MAAVKSDPMCLTSVSKNRWSAGPRKAHGVPSGEKPRLTEDAMHAIPPVQEMEKAFAQRDASYDGLFFVAVKSTGIFCRPSCPARKPLPENTRFVATAKEALFAGFRPCKRCRPLHTDGRPPEWVEGLLAKVEEDPSRRLKDGDLRELGLDPARVRRHFQKTYGMTFQAYCRGRRLGDALGEIREGTGLDDVILGHGYESHSGFRDAFARTFGTPPGRSRGEGCIEVDWIESPLGPLVAGATEEGICLLEFTDRRMLEAQFKTLRRLFRRAVVPGKNAHIEHLKRELAAYFSGILTRFTVPLDYPGTPFQRRVWDELLRIPHGETRTYEEMAAAAGSPGACRAAGTANGMNRIAILIPCHRVVNKDGKLGGYGGGLWRKQRLLDLERGANAT
;
A
#
# COMPACT_ATOMS: atom_id res chain seq x y z
N MET A 1 -39.55 55.11 -19.49
CA MET A 1 -39.20 56.24 -20.36
C MET A 1 -37.73 56.20 -20.67
N ALA A 2 -37.43 56.11 -21.82
CA ALA A 2 -36.53 56.45 -22.90
C ALA A 2 -35.27 55.59 -22.89
N ALA A 3 -35.10 54.68 -23.82
CA ALA A 3 -34.89 54.73 -25.26
C ALA A 3 -33.37 54.88 -25.57
N VAL A 4 -32.77 53.76 -26.02
CA VAL A 4 -32.28 53.40 -27.38
C VAL A 4 -31.39 54.46 -28.05
N LYS A 5 -30.22 54.07 -28.43
CA LYS A 5 -29.69 54.28 -29.84
C LYS A 5 -28.51 53.38 -30.16
N SER A 6 -28.66 52.74 -31.28
CA SER A 6 -27.81 51.88 -32.07
C SER A 6 -26.87 52.65 -33.03
N ASP A 7 -25.72 51.99 -33.35
CA ASP A 7 -25.01 51.93 -34.66
C ASP A 7 -24.19 53.14 -35.17
N PRO A 8 -23.30 52.99 -36.20
CA PRO A 8 -22.82 51.80 -36.92
C PRO A 8 -21.29 51.77 -37.31
N MET A 9 -20.84 50.60 -37.75
CA MET A 9 -19.81 50.28 -38.79
C MET A 9 -18.84 51.32 -39.30
N CYS A 10 -17.55 50.96 -39.32
CA CYS A 10 -16.64 51.42 -40.39
C CYS A 10 -15.71 50.28 -40.83
N LEU A 11 -15.84 49.88 -42.08
CA LEU A 11 -14.99 48.97 -42.84
C LEU A 11 -13.86 49.79 -43.50
N THR A 12 -12.64 49.30 -43.39
CA THR A 12 -11.54 49.50 -44.42
C THR A 12 -10.36 48.66 -43.95
N SER A 13 -9.57 47.97 -44.66
CA SER A 13 -9.35 47.59 -46.06
C SER A 13 -8.22 46.55 -46.09
N VAL A 14 -8.32 45.65 -47.03
CA VAL A 14 -7.43 44.51 -47.32
C VAL A 14 -6.04 44.97 -47.70
N SER A 15 -4.98 44.36 -47.20
CA SER A 15 -3.74 44.22 -47.94
C SER A 15 -3.24 42.77 -47.93
N LYS A 16 -3.21 42.21 -49.15
CA LYS A 16 -2.66 40.87 -49.45
C LYS A 16 -1.14 40.94 -49.43
N ASN A 17 -0.50 40.16 -48.59
CA ASN A 17 0.87 39.75 -48.82
C ASN A 17 0.97 38.26 -48.94
N ARG A 18 1.23 37.81 -50.14
CA ARG A 18 1.49 36.47 -50.62
C ARG A 18 2.94 36.14 -50.24
N TRP A 19 3.14 35.20 -49.31
CA TRP A 19 4.43 34.51 -49.15
C TRP A 19 4.23 33.02 -49.40
N SER A 20 4.87 32.54 -50.45
CA SER A 20 5.00 31.14 -50.83
C SER A 20 5.87 30.43 -49.80
N ALA A 21 5.29 29.51 -49.03
CA ALA A 21 6.01 28.61 -48.18
C ALA A 21 6.19 27.27 -48.91
N GLY A 22 7.42 26.92 -49.21
CA GLY A 22 7.81 25.59 -49.68
C GLY A 22 7.62 24.53 -48.58
N PRO A 23 7.56 23.25 -48.94
CA PRO A 23 7.24 22.17 -47.97
C PRO A 23 8.37 22.02 -46.96
N ARG A 24 8.10 22.35 -45.70
CA ARG A 24 8.96 21.94 -44.58
C ARG A 24 8.77 20.46 -44.34
N LYS A 25 9.87 19.70 -44.49
CA LYS A 25 9.96 18.30 -44.03
C LYS A 25 9.62 18.28 -42.55
N ALA A 26 8.54 17.60 -42.22
CA ALA A 26 8.23 17.20 -40.84
C ALA A 26 9.32 16.23 -40.36
N HIS A 27 10.23 16.73 -39.54
CA HIS A 27 11.03 15.84 -38.71
C HIS A 27 10.08 15.18 -37.70
N GLY A 28 9.80 13.90 -37.94
CA GLY A 28 9.07 13.06 -36.99
C GLY A 28 9.81 13.05 -35.66
N VAL A 29 9.14 13.55 -34.63
CA VAL A 29 9.55 13.29 -33.25
C VAL A 29 9.43 11.79 -33.05
N PRO A 30 10.50 11.08 -32.68
CA PRO A 30 10.37 9.67 -32.37
C PRO A 30 9.40 9.56 -31.18
N SER A 31 8.32 8.81 -31.36
CA SER A 31 7.43 8.40 -30.30
C SER A 31 8.23 7.51 -29.34
N GLY A 32 8.87 8.14 -28.36
CA GLY A 32 9.55 7.41 -27.29
C GLY A 32 8.51 6.63 -26.52
N GLU A 33 8.44 5.33 -26.73
CA GLU A 33 7.78 4.42 -25.79
C GLU A 33 8.37 4.69 -24.42
N LYS A 34 7.50 5.10 -23.47
CA LYS A 34 7.93 5.27 -22.08
C LYS A 34 8.38 3.90 -21.56
N PRO A 35 9.53 3.81 -20.91
CA PRO A 35 10.04 2.55 -20.42
C PRO A 35 9.06 1.94 -19.40
N ARG A 36 8.60 0.73 -19.69
CA ARG A 36 7.87 -0.11 -18.72
C ARG A 36 8.91 -0.85 -17.91
N LEU A 37 8.69 -0.96 -16.59
CA LEU A 37 9.48 -1.91 -15.80
C LEU A 37 9.24 -3.31 -16.38
N THR A 38 10.28 -3.90 -16.95
CA THR A 38 10.24 -5.30 -17.38
C THR A 38 10.25 -6.20 -16.14
N GLU A 39 9.67 -7.40 -16.23
CA GLU A 39 9.73 -8.37 -15.13
C GLU A 39 11.16 -8.64 -14.68
N ASP A 40 12.13 -8.64 -15.60
CA ASP A 40 13.56 -8.81 -15.30
C ASP A 40 14.15 -7.65 -14.48
N ALA A 41 13.74 -6.41 -14.74
CA ALA A 41 14.19 -5.26 -13.96
C ALA A 41 13.64 -5.26 -12.51
N MET A 42 12.48 -5.86 -12.29
CA MET A 42 11.90 -6.04 -10.95
C MET A 42 12.58 -7.17 -10.16
N HIS A 43 13.28 -8.10 -10.81
CA HIS A 43 13.89 -9.27 -10.19
C HIS A 43 15.42 -9.16 -10.01
N ALA A 44 16.03 -8.01 -10.31
CA ALA A 44 17.46 -7.83 -10.03
C ALA A 44 17.74 -7.95 -8.52
N ILE A 45 18.66 -8.83 -8.16
CA ILE A 45 19.05 -9.06 -6.76
C ILE A 45 19.80 -7.85 -6.20
N PRO A 46 19.64 -7.52 -4.90
CA PRO A 46 20.37 -6.45 -4.26
C PRO A 46 21.91 -6.74 -4.26
N PRO A 47 22.75 -5.70 -4.13
CA PRO A 47 24.19 -5.88 -3.93
C PRO A 47 24.50 -6.78 -2.72
N VAL A 48 25.60 -7.53 -2.77
CA VAL A 48 25.97 -8.51 -1.71
C VAL A 48 25.98 -7.89 -0.32
N GLN A 49 26.56 -6.69 -0.17
CA GLN A 49 26.59 -5.98 1.11
C GLN A 49 25.19 -5.67 1.67
N GLU A 50 24.24 -5.37 0.80
CA GLU A 50 22.85 -5.12 1.18
C GLU A 50 22.16 -6.43 1.58
N MET A 51 22.39 -7.51 0.84
CA MET A 51 21.88 -8.86 1.18
C MET A 51 22.42 -9.35 2.52
N GLU A 52 23.71 -9.15 2.80
CA GLU A 52 24.33 -9.46 4.09
C GLU A 52 23.67 -8.69 5.23
N LYS A 53 23.49 -7.38 5.05
CA LYS A 53 22.81 -6.52 6.05
C LYS A 53 21.37 -6.95 6.27
N ALA A 54 20.61 -7.19 5.21
CA ALA A 54 19.23 -7.66 5.28
C ALA A 54 19.14 -9.00 6.01
N PHE A 55 20.01 -9.94 5.67
CA PHE A 55 20.10 -11.22 6.37
C PHE A 55 20.51 -11.05 7.84
N ALA A 56 21.52 -10.19 8.12
CA ALA A 56 21.95 -9.89 9.48
C ALA A 56 20.82 -9.31 10.34
N GLN A 57 19.93 -8.50 9.77
CA GLN A 57 18.80 -7.88 10.44
C GLN A 57 17.53 -8.72 10.41
N ARG A 58 17.53 -9.86 9.70
CA ARG A 58 16.32 -10.67 9.43
C ARG A 58 15.20 -9.80 8.85
N ASP A 59 15.53 -9.00 7.86
CA ASP A 59 14.61 -8.07 7.26
C ASP A 59 13.64 -8.80 6.33
N ALA A 60 12.38 -8.87 6.75
CA ALA A 60 11.35 -9.58 6.00
C ALA A 60 10.96 -8.87 4.69
N SER A 61 11.30 -7.59 4.52
CA SER A 61 11.03 -6.88 3.27
C SER A 61 11.81 -7.44 2.09
N TYR A 62 12.89 -8.18 2.36
CA TYR A 62 13.70 -8.86 1.34
C TYR A 62 13.27 -10.31 1.07
N ASP A 63 12.25 -10.83 1.74
CA ASP A 63 11.76 -12.19 1.50
C ASP A 63 11.20 -12.31 0.08
N GLY A 64 11.76 -13.25 -0.70
CA GLY A 64 11.39 -13.44 -2.09
C GLY A 64 12.32 -12.76 -3.11
N LEU A 65 13.09 -11.74 -2.71
CA LEU A 65 14.05 -11.07 -3.60
C LEU A 65 15.35 -11.86 -3.76
N PHE A 66 15.76 -12.51 -2.68
CA PHE A 66 16.89 -13.45 -2.69
C PHE A 66 16.73 -14.49 -1.61
N PHE A 67 17.52 -15.53 -1.68
CA PHE A 67 17.54 -16.62 -0.71
C PHE A 67 18.95 -16.83 -0.18
N VAL A 68 19.02 -17.39 1.03
CA VAL A 68 20.27 -17.67 1.74
C VAL A 68 20.51 -19.17 1.74
N ALA A 69 21.42 -19.65 0.91
CA ALA A 69 21.82 -21.05 0.84
C ALA A 69 22.97 -21.32 1.83
N VAL A 70 22.77 -22.31 2.72
CA VAL A 70 23.71 -22.67 3.80
C VAL A 70 24.47 -23.92 3.41
N LYS A 71 25.74 -23.78 3.03
CA LYS A 71 26.58 -24.86 2.52
C LYS A 71 26.73 -26.03 3.52
N SER A 72 26.90 -25.72 4.81
CA SER A 72 27.13 -26.73 5.85
C SER A 72 25.90 -27.63 6.11
N THR A 73 24.69 -27.20 5.75
CA THR A 73 23.44 -27.95 6.04
C THR A 73 22.70 -28.37 4.77
N GLY A 74 23.09 -27.86 3.59
CA GLY A 74 22.36 -28.07 2.34
C GLY A 74 20.96 -27.47 2.34
N ILE A 75 20.70 -26.43 3.17
CA ILE A 75 19.39 -25.82 3.31
C ILE A 75 19.41 -24.39 2.77
N PHE A 76 18.34 -23.98 2.07
CA PHE A 76 18.16 -22.55 1.76
C PHE A 76 16.99 -21.97 2.53
N CYS A 77 17.13 -20.68 2.89
CA CYS A 77 16.26 -19.94 3.78
C CYS A 77 15.85 -18.60 3.14
N ARG A 78 14.80 -17.98 3.70
CA ARG A 78 14.52 -16.54 3.49
C ARG A 78 15.51 -15.69 4.28
N PRO A 79 15.72 -14.42 3.89
CA PRO A 79 16.46 -13.44 4.69
C PRO A 79 15.95 -13.31 6.13
N SER A 80 14.62 -13.33 6.32
CA SER A 80 13.97 -13.20 7.63
C SER A 80 13.95 -14.45 8.50
N CYS A 81 14.59 -15.56 8.07
CA CYS A 81 14.52 -16.84 8.76
C CYS A 81 14.92 -16.73 10.25
N PRO A 82 14.08 -17.22 11.20
CA PRO A 82 14.38 -17.17 12.63
C PRO A 82 15.40 -18.24 13.10
N ALA A 83 15.89 -19.09 12.21
CA ALA A 83 16.92 -20.09 12.55
C ALA A 83 18.23 -19.40 12.96
N ARG A 84 19.12 -20.16 13.65
CA ARG A 84 20.48 -19.70 13.94
C ARG A 84 21.19 -19.35 12.63
N LYS A 85 21.85 -18.20 12.57
CA LYS A 85 22.59 -17.78 11.38
C LYS A 85 23.81 -18.65 11.19
N PRO A 86 24.08 -19.05 9.94
CA PRO A 86 25.33 -19.72 9.61
C PRO A 86 26.49 -18.73 9.69
N LEU A 87 27.72 -19.26 9.70
CA LEU A 87 28.93 -18.47 9.53
C LEU A 87 28.97 -17.88 8.10
N PRO A 88 29.56 -16.69 7.89
CA PRO A 88 29.65 -16.05 6.58
C PRO A 88 30.21 -16.94 5.46
N GLU A 89 31.26 -17.70 5.75
CA GLU A 89 31.91 -18.63 4.79
C GLU A 89 31.00 -19.78 4.34
N ASN A 90 30.01 -20.13 5.15
CA ASN A 90 28.97 -21.13 4.85
C ASN A 90 27.74 -20.55 4.17
N THR A 91 27.73 -19.23 3.92
CA THR A 91 26.59 -18.52 3.35
C THR A 91 26.80 -18.24 1.87
N ARG A 92 25.80 -18.53 1.04
CA ARG A 92 25.73 -18.14 -0.36
C ARG A 92 24.37 -17.49 -0.60
N PHE A 93 24.34 -16.32 -1.24
CA PHE A 93 23.11 -15.70 -1.70
C PHE A 93 22.79 -16.18 -3.11
N VAL A 94 21.52 -16.46 -3.38
CA VAL A 94 20.99 -16.90 -4.67
C VAL A 94 19.74 -16.11 -5.01
N ALA A 95 19.53 -15.82 -6.29
CA ALA A 95 18.45 -14.96 -6.75
C ALA A 95 17.07 -15.63 -6.59
N THR A 96 16.97 -16.91 -6.89
CA THR A 96 15.71 -17.62 -6.93
C THR A 96 15.73 -18.92 -6.14
N ALA A 97 14.53 -19.33 -5.68
CA ALA A 97 14.37 -20.66 -5.08
C ALA A 97 14.72 -21.79 -6.05
N LYS A 98 14.46 -21.56 -7.36
CA LYS A 98 14.82 -22.50 -8.42
C LYS A 98 16.33 -22.69 -8.50
N GLU A 99 17.11 -21.60 -8.48
CA GLU A 99 18.57 -21.66 -8.44
C GLU A 99 19.08 -22.44 -7.22
N ALA A 100 18.51 -22.19 -6.03
CA ALA A 100 18.86 -22.92 -4.83
C ALA A 100 18.59 -24.43 -4.96
N LEU A 101 17.43 -24.81 -5.50
CA LEU A 101 17.05 -26.22 -5.73
C LEU A 101 17.99 -26.89 -6.75
N PHE A 102 18.30 -26.24 -7.86
CA PHE A 102 19.24 -26.75 -8.87
C PHE A 102 20.67 -26.90 -8.33
N ALA A 103 21.05 -26.03 -7.39
CA ALA A 103 22.34 -26.13 -6.70
C ALA A 103 22.35 -27.21 -5.57
N GLY A 104 21.28 -28.02 -5.45
CA GLY A 104 21.18 -29.13 -4.52
C GLY A 104 20.76 -28.76 -3.08
N PHE A 105 20.34 -27.52 -2.84
CA PHE A 105 19.85 -27.13 -1.54
C PHE A 105 18.36 -27.47 -1.37
N ARG A 106 17.97 -27.96 -0.19
CA ARG A 106 16.59 -28.22 0.15
C ARG A 106 15.94 -27.03 0.89
N PRO A 107 14.62 -26.79 0.75
CA PRO A 107 13.96 -25.69 1.42
C PRO A 107 13.92 -25.87 2.93
N CYS A 108 14.10 -24.78 3.67
CA CYS A 108 14.01 -24.75 5.12
C CYS A 108 12.58 -25.04 5.57
N LYS A 109 12.40 -26.08 6.42
CA LYS A 109 11.07 -26.42 6.97
C LYS A 109 10.53 -25.35 7.91
N ARG A 110 11.39 -24.52 8.53
CA ARG A 110 11.00 -23.47 9.49
C ARG A 110 10.47 -22.22 8.79
N CYS A 111 11.19 -21.67 7.82
CA CYS A 111 10.79 -20.45 7.12
C CYS A 111 10.03 -20.70 5.81
N ARG A 112 10.02 -21.93 5.28
CA ARG A 112 9.30 -22.34 4.07
C ARG A 112 9.53 -21.38 2.90
N PRO A 113 10.75 -21.30 2.36
CA PRO A 113 11.14 -20.27 1.40
C PRO A 113 10.45 -20.38 0.03
N LEU A 114 9.77 -21.46 -0.27
CA LEU A 114 8.99 -21.63 -1.50
C LEU A 114 7.65 -20.87 -1.50
N HIS A 115 7.28 -20.25 -0.39
CA HIS A 115 6.03 -19.48 -0.25
C HIS A 115 6.36 -17.99 -0.02
N THR A 116 7.05 -17.35 -0.97
CA THR A 116 7.61 -15.98 -0.82
C THR A 116 7.11 -14.96 -1.81
N ASP A 117 6.24 -15.35 -2.72
CA ASP A 117 5.72 -14.51 -3.81
C ASP A 117 4.79 -13.35 -3.35
N GLY A 118 4.71 -13.12 -2.04
CA GLY A 118 3.91 -12.03 -1.45
C GLY A 118 2.41 -12.20 -1.59
N ARG A 119 1.96 -13.11 -2.45
CA ARG A 119 0.54 -13.44 -2.59
C ARG A 119 0.03 -14.14 -1.35
N PRO A 120 -1.23 -13.91 -0.95
CA PRO A 120 -1.86 -14.75 0.04
C PRO A 120 -1.75 -16.22 -0.39
N PRO A 121 -1.53 -17.16 0.54
CA PRO A 121 -1.62 -18.57 0.19
C PRO A 121 -2.98 -18.87 -0.44
N GLU A 122 -3.04 -19.73 -1.46
CA GLU A 122 -4.27 -20.10 -2.19
C GLU A 122 -5.45 -20.43 -1.24
N TRP A 123 -5.17 -21.12 -0.12
CA TRP A 123 -6.20 -21.40 0.88
C TRP A 123 -6.76 -20.15 1.57
N VAL A 124 -5.99 -19.03 1.63
CA VAL A 124 -6.45 -17.74 2.17
C VAL A 124 -7.34 -17.06 1.14
N GLU A 125 -6.93 -17.05 -0.13
CA GLU A 125 -7.74 -16.50 -1.21
C GLU A 125 -9.10 -17.20 -1.29
N GLY A 126 -9.10 -18.54 -1.26
CA GLY A 126 -10.33 -19.32 -1.24
C GLY A 126 -11.20 -19.07 0.00
N LEU A 127 -10.56 -18.83 1.16
CA LEU A 127 -11.29 -18.52 2.39
C LEU A 127 -11.88 -17.10 2.36
N LEU A 128 -11.15 -16.12 1.85
CA LEU A 128 -11.64 -14.76 1.68
C LEU A 128 -12.77 -14.70 0.64
N ALA A 129 -12.65 -15.42 -0.48
CA ALA A 129 -13.71 -15.51 -1.47
C ALA A 129 -15.02 -16.02 -0.86
N LYS A 130 -14.95 -17.04 0.02
CA LYS A 130 -16.15 -17.53 0.73
C LYS A 130 -16.75 -16.52 1.70
N VAL A 131 -15.93 -15.68 2.31
CA VAL A 131 -16.44 -14.59 3.17
C VAL A 131 -17.10 -13.50 2.34
N GLU A 132 -16.57 -13.19 1.15
CA GLU A 132 -17.15 -12.19 0.25
C GLU A 132 -18.41 -12.69 -0.46
N GLU A 133 -18.50 -14.00 -0.72
CA GLU A 133 -19.70 -14.64 -1.30
C GLU A 133 -20.91 -14.52 -0.37
N ASP A 134 -20.72 -14.74 0.93
CA ASP A 134 -21.76 -14.56 1.95
C ASP A 134 -21.14 -14.01 3.26
N PRO A 135 -21.05 -12.68 3.41
CA PRO A 135 -20.53 -12.04 4.62
C PRO A 135 -21.40 -12.29 5.87
N SER A 136 -22.67 -12.64 5.69
CA SER A 136 -23.61 -12.93 6.80
C SER A 136 -23.29 -14.26 7.48
N ARG A 137 -22.70 -15.21 6.75
CA ARG A 137 -22.37 -16.55 7.23
C ARG A 137 -21.29 -16.52 8.30
N ARG A 138 -21.57 -17.20 9.42
CA ARG A 138 -20.61 -17.36 10.54
C ARG A 138 -19.76 -18.61 10.34
N LEU A 139 -18.57 -18.45 9.75
CA LEU A 139 -17.62 -19.56 9.64
C LEU A 139 -16.97 -19.85 10.99
N LYS A 140 -17.32 -21.02 11.59
CA LYS A 140 -16.78 -21.51 12.86
C LYS A 140 -15.56 -22.42 12.63
N ASP A 141 -14.88 -22.81 13.70
CA ASP A 141 -13.72 -23.72 13.62
C ASP A 141 -14.09 -25.10 13.01
N GLY A 142 -15.34 -25.54 13.12
CA GLY A 142 -15.86 -26.73 12.45
C GLY A 142 -15.87 -26.55 10.93
N ASP A 143 -16.46 -25.47 10.44
CA ASP A 143 -16.52 -25.15 9.00
C ASP A 143 -15.11 -25.05 8.40
N LEU A 144 -14.14 -24.49 9.15
CA LEU A 144 -12.73 -24.44 8.70
C LEU A 144 -12.13 -25.84 8.53
N ARG A 145 -12.43 -26.78 9.45
CA ARG A 145 -11.96 -28.18 9.33
C ARG A 145 -12.60 -28.92 8.15
N GLU A 146 -13.88 -28.68 7.89
CA GLU A 146 -14.57 -29.21 6.71
C GLU A 146 -13.95 -28.71 5.39
N LEU A 147 -13.40 -27.49 5.40
CA LEU A 147 -12.62 -26.93 4.30
C LEU A 147 -11.16 -27.44 4.25
N GLY A 148 -10.80 -28.41 5.11
CA GLY A 148 -9.43 -28.92 5.20
C GLY A 148 -8.44 -27.98 5.84
N LEU A 149 -8.89 -26.94 6.56
CA LEU A 149 -8.07 -25.91 7.18
C LEU A 149 -7.91 -26.13 8.68
N ASP A 150 -6.67 -26.03 9.17
CA ASP A 150 -6.40 -25.98 10.61
C ASP A 150 -6.77 -24.61 11.21
N PRO A 151 -7.76 -24.51 12.11
CA PRO A 151 -8.18 -23.23 12.71
C PRO A 151 -7.04 -22.47 13.40
N ALA A 152 -6.07 -23.15 13.99
CA ALA A 152 -4.91 -22.52 14.61
C ALA A 152 -3.98 -21.90 13.57
N ARG A 153 -3.82 -22.55 12.40
CA ARG A 153 -3.08 -22.00 11.25
C ARG A 153 -3.77 -20.76 10.70
N VAL A 154 -5.09 -20.80 10.52
CA VAL A 154 -5.90 -19.66 10.07
C VAL A 154 -5.76 -18.50 11.05
N ARG A 155 -5.94 -18.73 12.35
CA ARG A 155 -5.80 -17.70 13.38
C ARG A 155 -4.42 -17.04 13.36
N ARG A 156 -3.33 -17.81 13.32
CA ARG A 156 -1.96 -17.28 13.25
C ARG A 156 -1.71 -16.45 11.99
N HIS A 157 -2.22 -16.90 10.84
CA HIS A 157 -2.08 -16.17 9.59
C HIS A 157 -2.80 -14.82 9.65
N PHE A 158 -4.08 -14.83 10.03
CA PHE A 158 -4.87 -13.61 10.11
C PHE A 158 -4.31 -12.62 11.14
N GLN A 159 -3.88 -13.10 12.31
CA GLN A 159 -3.26 -12.23 13.31
C GLN A 159 -1.97 -11.59 12.79
N LYS A 160 -1.16 -12.33 12.03
CA LYS A 160 0.10 -11.82 11.48
C LYS A 160 -0.13 -10.86 10.30
N THR A 161 -1.03 -11.21 9.38
CA THR A 161 -1.21 -10.50 8.10
C THR A 161 -2.22 -9.37 8.22
N TYR A 162 -3.32 -9.59 8.95
CA TYR A 162 -4.44 -8.65 9.06
C TYR A 162 -4.50 -7.95 10.43
N GLY A 163 -3.62 -8.29 11.37
CA GLY A 163 -3.61 -7.72 12.72
C GLY A 163 -4.80 -8.11 13.58
N MET A 164 -5.61 -9.08 13.14
CA MET A 164 -6.83 -9.54 13.83
C MET A 164 -7.06 -11.03 13.60
N THR A 165 -7.90 -11.67 14.42
CA THR A 165 -8.29 -13.07 14.19
C THR A 165 -9.24 -13.19 13.01
N PHE A 166 -9.34 -14.38 12.39
CA PHE A 166 -10.28 -14.63 11.29
C PHE A 166 -11.72 -14.34 11.69
N GLN A 167 -12.14 -14.74 12.89
CA GLN A 167 -13.50 -14.47 13.38
C GLN A 167 -13.75 -12.96 13.60
N ALA A 168 -12.69 -12.21 13.99
CA ALA A 168 -12.79 -10.74 14.08
C ALA A 168 -12.88 -10.10 12.70
N TYR A 169 -12.16 -10.64 11.70
CA TYR A 169 -12.25 -10.24 10.30
C TYR A 169 -13.67 -10.42 9.76
N CYS A 170 -14.22 -11.64 9.85
CA CYS A 170 -15.60 -11.93 9.40
C CYS A 170 -16.64 -11.05 10.09
N ARG A 171 -16.52 -10.88 11.41
CA ARG A 171 -17.42 -10.01 12.15
C ARG A 171 -17.29 -8.55 11.73
N GLY A 172 -16.06 -8.06 11.55
CA GLY A 172 -15.80 -6.71 11.09
C GLY A 172 -16.38 -6.45 9.70
N ARG A 173 -16.18 -7.40 8.78
CA ARG A 173 -16.70 -7.34 7.40
C ARG A 173 -18.24 -7.23 7.41
N ARG A 174 -18.90 -8.14 8.13
CA ARG A 174 -20.35 -8.17 8.26
C ARG A 174 -20.95 -6.90 8.90
N LEU A 175 -20.32 -6.42 9.98
CA LEU A 175 -20.76 -5.19 10.64
C LEU A 175 -20.45 -3.94 9.84
N GLY A 176 -19.43 -3.95 8.99
CA GLY A 176 -19.14 -2.88 8.03
C GLY A 176 -20.27 -2.72 7.01
N ASP A 177 -20.73 -3.84 6.42
CA ASP A 177 -21.86 -3.84 5.51
C ASP A 177 -23.15 -3.38 6.21
N ALA A 178 -23.41 -3.89 7.41
CA ALA A 178 -24.55 -3.45 8.22
C ALA A 178 -24.52 -1.94 8.52
N LEU A 179 -23.34 -1.36 8.78
CA LEU A 179 -23.21 0.09 8.96
C LEU A 179 -23.53 0.85 7.67
N GLY A 180 -23.09 0.35 6.51
CA GLY A 180 -23.40 0.91 5.20
C GLY A 180 -24.91 0.99 4.99
N GLU A 181 -25.64 -0.12 5.16
CA GLU A 181 -27.08 -0.20 5.02
C GLU A 181 -27.85 0.72 6.00
N ILE A 182 -27.40 0.80 7.27
CA ILE A 182 -27.96 1.73 8.27
C ILE A 182 -27.81 3.20 7.81
N ARG A 183 -26.69 3.55 7.20
CA ARG A 183 -26.42 4.91 6.69
C ARG A 183 -27.26 5.24 5.46
N GLU A 184 -27.50 4.25 4.61
CA GLU A 184 -28.40 4.36 3.45
C GLU A 184 -29.88 4.42 3.83
N GLY A 185 -30.21 4.21 5.11
CA GLY A 185 -31.55 4.36 5.66
C GLY A 185 -32.34 3.06 5.77
N THR A 186 -31.72 1.91 5.53
CA THR A 186 -32.36 0.60 5.72
C THR A 186 -32.84 0.44 7.16
N GLY A 187 -34.00 -0.17 7.34
CA GLY A 187 -34.60 -0.42 8.65
C GLY A 187 -33.69 -1.30 9.52
N LEU A 188 -33.54 -0.96 10.81
CA LEU A 188 -32.64 -1.67 11.70
C LEU A 188 -32.99 -3.15 11.82
N ASP A 189 -34.25 -3.51 11.75
CA ASP A 189 -34.74 -4.90 11.84
C ASP A 189 -34.30 -5.70 10.63
N ASP A 190 -34.43 -5.11 9.43
CA ASP A 190 -33.99 -5.73 8.17
C ASP A 190 -32.47 -5.95 8.17
N VAL A 191 -31.72 -4.95 8.63
CA VAL A 191 -30.26 -5.06 8.76
C VAL A 191 -29.87 -6.17 9.73
N ILE A 192 -30.52 -6.28 10.90
CA ILE A 192 -30.23 -7.31 11.90
C ILE A 192 -30.44 -8.70 11.33
N LEU A 193 -31.59 -8.91 10.67
CA LEU A 193 -31.96 -10.19 10.06
C LEU A 193 -31.05 -10.51 8.86
N GLY A 194 -30.83 -9.54 7.97
CA GLY A 194 -30.00 -9.69 6.78
C GLY A 194 -28.55 -10.05 7.10
N HIS A 195 -28.02 -9.60 8.24
CA HIS A 195 -26.67 -9.91 8.70
C HIS A 195 -26.56 -11.10 9.68
N GLY A 196 -27.60 -11.96 9.74
CA GLY A 196 -27.59 -13.21 10.49
C GLY A 196 -27.48 -13.04 12.00
N TYR A 197 -28.07 -11.98 12.57
CA TYR A 197 -28.22 -11.82 14.02
C TYR A 197 -29.59 -12.30 14.49
N GLU A 198 -29.59 -13.15 15.50
CA GLU A 198 -30.79 -13.76 16.06
C GLU A 198 -31.53 -12.83 17.04
N SER A 199 -30.87 -11.74 17.48
CA SER A 199 -31.45 -10.80 18.44
C SER A 199 -30.90 -9.38 18.29
N HIS A 200 -31.74 -8.40 18.58
CA HIS A 200 -31.37 -6.99 18.64
C HIS A 200 -30.26 -6.70 19.65
N SER A 201 -30.30 -7.34 20.82
CA SER A 201 -29.29 -7.18 21.86
C SER A 201 -27.93 -7.70 21.38
N GLY A 202 -27.89 -8.91 20.80
CA GLY A 202 -26.68 -9.49 20.25
C GLY A 202 -26.04 -8.64 19.13
N PHE A 203 -26.86 -8.07 18.25
CA PHE A 203 -26.39 -7.14 17.23
C PHE A 203 -25.84 -5.85 17.85
N ARG A 204 -26.61 -5.19 18.73
CA ARG A 204 -26.21 -3.94 19.40
C ARG A 204 -24.90 -4.10 20.16
N ASP A 205 -24.72 -5.20 20.89
CA ASP A 205 -23.50 -5.48 21.63
C ASP A 205 -22.30 -5.73 20.72
N ALA A 206 -22.48 -6.49 19.63
CA ALA A 206 -21.42 -6.72 18.65
C ALA A 206 -21.04 -5.43 17.91
N PHE A 207 -22.04 -4.64 17.54
CA PHE A 207 -21.90 -3.35 16.88
C PHE A 207 -21.18 -2.33 17.79
N ALA A 208 -21.65 -2.15 19.02
CA ALA A 208 -21.05 -1.24 19.99
C ALA A 208 -19.60 -1.63 20.33
N ARG A 209 -19.29 -2.94 20.45
CA ARG A 209 -17.90 -3.41 20.64
C ARG A 209 -16.99 -3.11 19.45
N THR A 210 -17.55 -3.09 18.24
CA THR A 210 -16.77 -2.83 17.01
C THR A 210 -16.62 -1.34 16.75
N PHE A 211 -17.70 -0.58 16.83
CA PHE A 211 -17.74 0.84 16.46
C PHE A 211 -17.67 1.81 17.65
N GLY A 212 -17.76 1.31 18.89
CA GLY A 212 -17.75 2.15 20.10
C GLY A 212 -19.09 2.81 20.43
N THR A 213 -20.07 2.77 19.52
CA THR A 213 -21.38 3.39 19.63
C THR A 213 -22.48 2.43 19.20
N PRO A 214 -23.71 2.56 19.74
CA PRO A 214 -24.83 1.73 19.32
C PRO A 214 -25.34 2.14 17.93
N PRO A 215 -25.97 1.22 17.16
CA PRO A 215 -26.41 1.44 15.78
C PRO A 215 -27.25 2.71 15.57
N GLY A 216 -28.18 3.00 16.49
CA GLY A 216 -29.05 4.16 16.38
C GLY A 216 -28.35 5.53 16.50
N ARG A 217 -27.10 5.57 16.98
CA ARG A 217 -26.27 6.79 17.05
C ARG A 217 -25.23 6.86 15.96
N SER A 218 -25.06 5.80 15.18
CA SER A 218 -23.95 5.66 14.22
C SER A 218 -24.27 6.16 12.81
N ARG A 219 -25.46 6.74 12.57
CA ARG A 219 -25.83 7.27 11.23
C ARG A 219 -24.89 8.36 10.70
N GLY A 220 -24.20 9.09 11.60
CA GLY A 220 -23.21 10.11 11.26
C GLY A 220 -21.75 9.68 11.52
N GLU A 221 -21.52 8.48 12.04
CA GLU A 221 -20.18 7.99 12.36
C GLU A 221 -19.70 7.04 11.28
N GLY A 222 -18.55 7.37 10.67
CA GLY A 222 -17.91 6.50 9.69
C GLY A 222 -17.05 5.41 10.32
N CYS A 223 -16.56 4.49 9.50
CA CYS A 223 -15.50 3.57 9.85
C CYS A 223 -14.29 3.81 8.94
N ILE A 224 -13.17 3.18 9.25
CA ILE A 224 -12.05 3.04 8.33
C ILE A 224 -12.20 1.68 7.68
N GLU A 225 -12.51 1.67 6.40
CA GLU A 225 -12.55 0.46 5.61
C GLU A 225 -11.14 0.12 5.13
N VAL A 226 -10.78 -1.16 5.18
CA VAL A 226 -9.45 -1.64 4.75
C VAL A 226 -9.59 -2.75 3.73
N ASP A 227 -8.71 -2.71 2.74
CA ASP A 227 -8.59 -3.74 1.72
C ASP A 227 -7.12 -3.96 1.34
N TRP A 228 -6.83 -5.09 0.69
CA TRP A 228 -5.49 -5.49 0.29
C TRP A 228 -5.32 -5.33 -1.21
N ILE A 229 -4.15 -4.83 -1.60
CA ILE A 229 -3.82 -4.50 -2.99
C ILE A 229 -2.53 -5.21 -3.35
N GLU A 230 -2.56 -6.04 -4.38
CA GLU A 230 -1.35 -6.60 -4.96
C GLU A 230 -0.56 -5.53 -5.70
N SER A 231 0.76 -5.56 -5.56
CA SER A 231 1.65 -4.66 -6.29
C SER A 231 2.94 -5.35 -6.71
N PRO A 232 3.65 -4.85 -7.73
CA PRO A 232 4.95 -5.38 -8.14
C PRO A 232 6.02 -5.34 -7.05
N LEU A 233 5.82 -4.49 -6.03
CA LEU A 233 6.72 -4.35 -4.88
C LEU A 233 6.27 -5.14 -3.65
N GLY A 234 5.27 -6.01 -3.80
CA GLY A 234 4.65 -6.80 -2.75
C GLY A 234 3.29 -6.26 -2.30
N PRO A 235 2.56 -7.03 -1.49
CA PRO A 235 1.21 -6.70 -1.10
C PRO A 235 1.15 -5.46 -0.20
N LEU A 236 0.18 -4.60 -0.49
CA LEU A 236 -0.16 -3.40 0.26
C LEU A 236 -1.47 -3.60 1.01
N VAL A 237 -1.65 -2.90 2.12
CA VAL A 237 -2.94 -2.68 2.76
C VAL A 237 -3.30 -1.21 2.61
N ALA A 238 -4.49 -0.95 2.07
CA ALA A 238 -5.08 0.37 2.00
C ALA A 238 -6.15 0.54 3.07
N GLY A 239 -6.29 1.74 3.60
CA GLY A 239 -7.39 2.11 4.49
C GLY A 239 -7.94 3.47 4.07
N ALA A 240 -9.27 3.62 4.10
CA ALA A 240 -9.93 4.85 3.73
C ALA A 240 -11.05 5.20 4.70
N THR A 241 -11.26 6.50 4.85
CA THR A 241 -12.47 7.11 5.42
C THR A 241 -13.38 7.57 4.27
N GLU A 242 -14.45 8.28 4.59
CA GLU A 242 -15.28 8.96 3.58
C GLU A 242 -14.53 10.13 2.93
N GLU A 243 -13.56 10.71 3.63
CA GLU A 243 -12.80 11.87 3.18
C GLU A 243 -11.63 11.48 2.26
N GLY A 244 -11.12 10.22 2.37
CA GLY A 244 -10.01 9.80 1.53
C GLY A 244 -9.15 8.67 2.12
N ILE A 245 -8.04 8.40 1.47
CA ILE A 245 -7.07 7.39 1.90
C ILE A 245 -6.34 7.86 3.16
N CYS A 246 -6.40 7.05 4.22
CA CYS A 246 -5.74 7.31 5.50
C CYS A 246 -4.62 6.30 5.83
N LEU A 247 -4.50 5.23 5.06
CA LEU A 247 -3.45 4.21 5.14
C LEU A 247 -3.12 3.69 3.75
N LEU A 248 -1.84 3.58 3.44
CA LEU A 248 -1.31 2.72 2.38
C LEU A 248 0.07 2.24 2.83
N GLU A 249 0.21 0.95 3.10
CA GLU A 249 1.41 0.43 3.70
C GLU A 249 1.70 -1.01 3.24
N PHE A 250 2.97 -1.38 3.14
CA PHE A 250 3.35 -2.77 2.84
C PHE A 250 3.00 -3.69 4.01
N THR A 251 2.40 -4.86 3.71
CA THR A 251 1.89 -5.78 4.74
C THR A 251 2.99 -6.42 5.58
N ASP A 252 4.22 -6.48 5.09
CA ASP A 252 5.40 -7.02 5.80
C ASP A 252 6.11 -5.99 6.69
N ARG A 253 5.62 -4.74 6.72
CA ARG A 253 6.19 -3.70 7.60
C ARG A 253 5.99 -4.07 9.07
N ARG A 254 7.08 -4.05 9.86
CA ARG A 254 7.07 -4.36 11.30
C ARG A 254 6.11 -3.49 12.12
N MET A 255 5.82 -2.29 11.64
CA MET A 255 4.98 -1.31 12.33
C MET A 255 3.48 -1.38 11.96
N LEU A 256 3.06 -2.31 11.10
CA LEU A 256 1.68 -2.32 10.58
C LEU A 256 0.62 -2.42 11.70
N GLU A 257 0.84 -3.28 12.70
CA GLU A 257 -0.09 -3.39 13.84
C GLU A 257 -0.18 -2.09 14.65
N ALA A 258 0.97 -1.41 14.84
CA ALA A 258 1.01 -0.10 15.51
C ALA A 258 0.32 0.99 14.68
N GLN A 259 0.36 0.89 13.35
CA GLN A 259 -0.38 1.78 12.44
C GLN A 259 -1.90 1.63 12.65
N PHE A 260 -2.44 0.42 12.67
CA PHE A 260 -3.86 0.20 12.95
C PHE A 260 -4.29 0.74 14.33
N LYS A 261 -3.48 0.54 15.37
CA LYS A 261 -3.74 1.14 16.70
C LYS A 261 -3.74 2.66 16.63
N THR A 262 -2.81 3.23 15.87
CA THR A 262 -2.72 4.69 15.68
C THR A 262 -3.93 5.24 14.94
N LEU A 263 -4.38 4.59 13.87
CA LEU A 263 -5.58 4.98 13.12
C LEU A 263 -6.81 4.99 14.02
N ARG A 264 -7.07 3.92 14.76
CA ARG A 264 -8.20 3.85 15.71
C ARG A 264 -8.18 5.01 16.71
N ARG A 265 -7.00 5.39 17.20
CA ARG A 265 -6.84 6.50 18.16
C ARG A 265 -7.06 7.86 17.51
N LEU A 266 -6.49 8.08 16.31
CA LEU A 266 -6.55 9.39 15.63
C LEU A 266 -7.95 9.69 15.11
N PHE A 267 -8.58 8.72 14.50
CA PHE A 267 -9.89 8.88 13.88
C PHE A 267 -11.04 8.60 14.85
N ARG A 268 -10.78 7.94 15.99
CA ARG A 268 -11.80 7.42 16.91
C ARG A 268 -12.85 6.56 16.21
N ARG A 269 -12.44 5.89 15.13
CA ARG A 269 -13.28 5.05 14.26
C ARG A 269 -12.82 3.61 14.31
N ALA A 270 -13.74 2.69 14.10
CA ALA A 270 -13.43 1.27 13.90
C ALA A 270 -12.68 1.07 12.58
N VAL A 271 -11.79 0.09 12.57
CA VAL A 271 -11.12 -0.38 11.35
C VAL A 271 -11.73 -1.73 11.00
N VAL A 272 -12.37 -1.82 9.85
CA VAL A 272 -13.08 -3.01 9.37
C VAL A 272 -12.66 -3.33 7.94
N PRO A 273 -12.60 -4.60 7.55
CA PRO A 273 -12.49 -4.97 6.15
C PRO A 273 -13.74 -4.52 5.40
N GLY A 274 -13.58 -3.92 4.23
CA GLY A 274 -14.72 -3.42 3.47
C GLY A 274 -14.33 -2.86 2.11
N LYS A 275 -15.35 -2.54 1.30
CA LYS A 275 -15.20 -1.88 0.00
C LYS A 275 -15.36 -0.38 0.19
N ASN A 276 -14.47 0.40 -0.43
CA ASN A 276 -14.50 1.85 -0.36
C ASN A 276 -14.16 2.44 -1.72
N ALA A 277 -14.92 3.45 -2.15
CA ALA A 277 -14.74 4.06 -3.47
C ALA A 277 -13.33 4.68 -3.66
N HIS A 278 -12.74 5.24 -2.59
CA HIS A 278 -11.38 5.77 -2.64
C HIS A 278 -10.34 4.66 -2.78
N ILE A 279 -10.57 3.49 -2.16
CA ILE A 279 -9.67 2.33 -2.33
C ILE A 279 -9.76 1.80 -3.77
N GLU A 280 -10.96 1.70 -4.34
CA GLU A 280 -11.11 1.28 -5.74
C GLU A 280 -10.51 2.30 -6.72
N HIS A 281 -10.59 3.59 -6.43
CA HIS A 281 -9.88 4.63 -7.18
C HIS A 281 -8.36 4.44 -7.06
N LEU A 282 -7.86 4.25 -5.85
CA LEU A 282 -6.44 4.02 -5.57
C LEU A 282 -5.89 2.80 -6.32
N LYS A 283 -6.62 1.68 -6.36
CA LYS A 283 -6.21 0.47 -7.12
C LYS A 283 -5.92 0.79 -8.59
N ARG A 284 -6.81 1.55 -9.24
CA ARG A 284 -6.61 1.98 -10.65
C ARG A 284 -5.40 2.89 -10.80
N GLU A 285 -5.23 3.86 -9.90
CA GLU A 285 -4.09 4.79 -9.94
C GLU A 285 -2.76 4.08 -9.65
N LEU A 286 -2.72 3.14 -8.71
CA LEU A 286 -1.51 2.34 -8.45
C LEU A 286 -1.13 1.49 -9.65
N ALA A 287 -2.09 0.85 -10.32
CA ALA A 287 -1.82 0.09 -11.54
C ALA A 287 -1.21 1.00 -12.63
N ALA A 288 -1.75 2.19 -12.82
CA ALA A 288 -1.23 3.18 -13.78
C ALA A 288 0.14 3.75 -13.36
N TYR A 289 0.38 3.94 -12.06
CA TYR A 289 1.66 4.37 -11.52
C TYR A 289 2.76 3.32 -11.75
N PHE A 290 2.50 2.07 -11.39
CA PHE A 290 3.47 0.99 -11.59
C PHE A 290 3.73 0.66 -13.07
N SER A 291 2.81 0.99 -13.97
CA SER A 291 3.04 0.91 -15.42
C SER A 291 3.74 2.16 -16.00
N GLY A 292 4.15 3.12 -15.16
CA GLY A 292 4.86 4.34 -15.58
C GLY A 292 3.98 5.36 -16.31
N ILE A 293 2.66 5.18 -16.32
CA ILE A 293 1.70 6.08 -17.00
C ILE A 293 1.33 7.24 -16.07
N LEU A 294 1.06 6.97 -14.80
CA LEU A 294 0.63 7.97 -13.83
C LEU A 294 1.84 8.57 -13.12
N THR A 295 1.94 9.88 -13.10
CA THR A 295 2.98 10.63 -12.37
C THR A 295 2.44 11.39 -11.17
N ARG A 296 1.12 11.53 -11.06
CA ARG A 296 0.45 12.23 -9.96
C ARG A 296 -0.85 11.52 -9.57
N PHE A 297 -0.98 11.20 -8.30
CA PHE A 297 -2.21 10.65 -7.73
C PHE A 297 -3.26 11.75 -7.55
N THR A 298 -4.53 11.41 -7.76
CA THR A 298 -5.67 12.31 -7.61
C THR A 298 -6.63 11.86 -6.50
N VAL A 299 -6.48 10.63 -6.02
CA VAL A 299 -7.30 10.11 -4.93
C VAL A 299 -7.15 10.99 -3.68
N PRO A 300 -8.25 11.39 -3.02
CA PRO A 300 -8.20 12.20 -1.81
C PRO A 300 -7.44 11.52 -0.67
N LEU A 301 -6.75 12.33 0.14
CA LEU A 301 -5.94 11.84 1.28
C LEU A 301 -6.48 12.41 2.60
N ASP A 302 -6.60 11.54 3.60
CA ASP A 302 -6.98 11.89 4.97
C ASP A 302 -5.85 11.50 5.94
N TYR A 303 -4.94 12.44 6.22
CA TYR A 303 -3.68 12.19 6.95
C TYR A 303 -3.50 13.08 8.19
N PRO A 304 -4.33 12.92 9.23
CA PRO A 304 -4.16 13.66 10.46
C PRO A 304 -2.79 13.40 11.11
N GLY A 305 -2.22 14.45 11.68
CA GLY A 305 -0.92 14.41 12.36
C GLY A 305 -0.68 15.64 13.22
N THR A 306 0.45 15.68 13.92
CA THR A 306 0.87 16.90 14.62
C THR A 306 1.13 18.03 13.61
N PRO A 307 1.07 19.31 14.03
CA PRO A 307 1.32 20.42 13.10
C PRO A 307 2.65 20.29 12.35
N PHE A 308 3.71 19.82 13.02
CA PHE A 308 5.00 19.60 12.37
C PHE A 308 4.97 18.45 11.36
N GLN A 309 4.34 17.31 11.71
CA GLN A 309 4.18 16.19 10.79
C GLN A 309 3.40 16.60 9.54
N ARG A 310 2.31 17.36 9.72
CA ARG A 310 1.52 17.87 8.60
C ARG A 310 2.38 18.72 7.67
N ARG A 311 3.13 19.69 8.18
CA ARG A 311 4.03 20.50 7.35
C ARG A 311 5.04 19.65 6.58
N VAL A 312 5.65 18.66 7.23
CA VAL A 312 6.59 17.74 6.53
C VAL A 312 5.89 16.95 5.43
N TRP A 313 4.69 16.39 5.69
CA TRP A 313 3.96 15.61 4.69
C TRP A 313 3.43 16.47 3.54
N ASP A 314 3.00 17.70 3.82
CA ASP A 314 2.60 18.66 2.79
C ASP A 314 3.80 19.03 1.89
N GLU A 315 5.00 19.17 2.44
CA GLU A 315 6.22 19.36 1.66
C GLU A 315 6.63 18.12 0.85
N LEU A 316 6.40 16.90 1.39
CA LEU A 316 6.60 15.67 0.62
C LEU A 316 5.73 15.64 -0.64
N LEU A 317 4.45 16.00 -0.53
CA LEU A 317 3.51 16.06 -1.65
C LEU A 317 3.91 17.07 -2.74
N ARG A 318 4.78 18.03 -2.42
CA ARG A 318 5.32 19.03 -3.35
C ARG A 318 6.57 18.55 -4.10
N ILE A 319 7.18 17.42 -3.73
CA ILE A 319 8.32 16.87 -4.46
C ILE A 319 7.81 16.27 -5.78
N PRO A 320 8.22 16.75 -6.94
CA PRO A 320 7.77 16.24 -8.22
C PRO A 320 8.15 14.76 -8.42
N HIS A 321 7.41 14.08 -9.29
CA HIS A 321 7.74 12.72 -9.73
C HIS A 321 9.14 12.68 -10.37
N GLY A 322 9.97 11.74 -9.96
CA GLY A 322 11.33 11.57 -10.46
C GLY A 322 12.39 12.48 -9.79
N GLU A 323 11.97 13.41 -8.94
CA GLU A 323 12.87 14.29 -8.20
C GLU A 323 13.10 13.81 -6.76
N THR A 324 14.17 14.29 -6.15
CA THR A 324 14.49 13.99 -4.75
C THR A 324 14.85 15.26 -4.00
N ARG A 325 14.60 15.27 -2.68
CA ARG A 325 15.08 16.30 -1.74
C ARG A 325 15.85 15.64 -0.60
N THR A 326 16.76 16.40 -0.01
CA THR A 326 17.49 15.97 1.19
C THR A 326 16.66 16.18 2.46
N TYR A 327 17.00 15.48 3.56
CA TYR A 327 16.39 15.73 4.85
C TYR A 327 16.60 17.16 5.36
N GLU A 328 17.70 17.81 4.95
CA GLU A 328 18.02 19.21 5.29
C GLU A 328 17.05 20.17 4.59
N GLU A 329 16.86 20.00 3.28
CA GLU A 329 15.89 20.76 2.49
C GLU A 329 14.47 20.55 2.98
N MET A 330 14.10 19.33 3.34
CA MET A 330 12.79 19.04 3.93
C MET A 330 12.57 19.74 5.26
N ALA A 331 13.57 19.78 6.13
CA ALA A 331 13.48 20.47 7.42
C ALA A 331 13.33 21.99 7.22
N ALA A 332 14.09 22.56 6.29
CA ALA A 332 14.00 23.99 5.95
C ALA A 332 12.63 24.35 5.36
N ALA A 333 12.15 23.57 4.39
CA ALA A 333 10.83 23.76 3.75
C ALA A 333 9.66 23.62 4.74
N ALA A 334 9.78 22.71 5.73
CA ALA A 334 8.81 22.57 6.82
C ALA A 334 8.89 23.70 7.90
N GLY A 335 9.68 24.76 7.65
CA GLY A 335 9.82 25.90 8.53
C GLY A 335 10.62 25.61 9.80
N SER A 336 11.53 24.65 9.76
CA SER A 336 12.37 24.26 10.91
C SER A 336 13.80 23.93 10.45
N PRO A 337 14.58 24.90 9.94
CA PRO A 337 15.96 24.69 9.53
C PRO A 337 16.78 24.03 10.66
N GLY A 338 17.62 23.06 10.33
CA GLY A 338 18.41 22.30 11.30
C GLY A 338 17.68 21.15 11.99
N ALA A 339 16.37 21.01 11.85
CA ALA A 339 15.58 19.93 12.44
C ALA A 339 15.57 18.63 11.60
N CYS A 340 16.69 18.29 10.94
CA CYS A 340 16.79 17.15 10.02
C CYS A 340 16.36 15.81 10.64
N ARG A 341 16.71 15.56 11.92
CA ARG A 341 16.30 14.34 12.63
C ARG A 341 14.79 14.27 12.85
N ALA A 342 14.17 15.43 13.23
CA ALA A 342 12.73 15.49 13.41
C ALA A 342 11.98 15.34 12.08
N ALA A 343 12.49 15.96 10.99
CA ALA A 343 11.97 15.77 9.64
C ALA A 343 12.08 14.30 9.21
N GLY A 344 13.21 13.64 9.47
CA GLY A 344 13.40 12.20 9.22
C GLY A 344 12.43 11.32 10.01
N THR A 345 12.16 11.66 11.29
CA THR A 345 11.17 10.97 12.11
C THR A 345 9.76 11.15 11.56
N ALA A 346 9.37 12.39 11.20
CA ALA A 346 8.06 12.67 10.59
C ALA A 346 7.89 11.95 9.24
N ASN A 347 8.96 11.93 8.42
CA ASN A 347 9.02 11.16 7.17
C ASN A 347 8.77 9.65 7.42
N GLY A 348 9.43 9.08 8.45
CA GLY A 348 9.25 7.68 8.85
C GLY A 348 7.88 7.35 9.46
N MET A 349 7.15 8.36 9.96
CA MET A 349 5.79 8.23 10.49
C MET A 349 4.71 8.36 9.41
N ASN A 350 5.07 8.56 8.15
CA ASN A 350 4.14 8.52 7.04
C ASN A 350 3.41 7.17 6.99
N ARG A 351 2.09 7.23 6.94
CA ARG A 351 1.19 6.06 6.89
C ARG A 351 0.62 5.79 5.50
N ILE A 352 0.89 6.69 4.54
CA ILE A 352 0.35 6.61 3.19
C ILE A 352 1.53 6.55 2.22
N ALA A 353 2.24 5.41 2.25
CA ALA A 353 3.42 5.18 1.42
C ALA A 353 3.06 5.37 -0.08
N ILE A 354 4.03 5.74 -0.89
CA ILE A 354 3.91 6.01 -2.33
C ILE A 354 3.14 7.31 -2.61
N LEU A 355 1.90 7.46 -2.13
CA LEU A 355 1.06 8.64 -2.38
C LEU A 355 1.66 9.89 -1.71
N ILE A 356 2.03 9.79 -0.41
CA ILE A 356 2.89 10.77 0.24
C ILE A 356 4.33 10.29 0.04
N PRO A 357 5.10 10.87 -0.88
CA PRO A 357 6.29 10.24 -1.45
C PRO A 357 7.53 10.36 -0.54
N CYS A 358 7.46 9.78 0.65
CA CYS A 358 8.59 9.75 1.60
C CYS A 358 9.82 9.01 1.05
N HIS A 359 9.66 8.22 -0.02
CA HIS A 359 10.77 7.59 -0.74
C HIS A 359 11.62 8.61 -1.53
N ARG A 360 11.10 9.79 -1.87
CA ARG A 360 11.83 10.86 -2.58
C ARG A 360 12.80 11.65 -1.68
N VAL A 361 12.88 11.34 -0.37
CA VAL A 361 13.82 12.00 0.54
C VAL A 361 15.08 11.17 0.72
N VAL A 362 16.25 11.75 0.40
CA VAL A 362 17.56 11.11 0.42
C VAL A 362 18.52 11.80 1.39
N ASN A 363 19.66 11.19 1.68
CA ASN A 363 20.73 11.83 2.44
C ASN A 363 21.45 12.90 1.61
N LYS A 364 22.18 13.79 2.24
CA LYS A 364 22.95 14.87 1.60
C LYS A 364 24.00 14.34 0.60
N ASP A 365 24.54 13.17 0.84
CA ASP A 365 25.49 12.48 -0.03
C ASP A 365 24.81 11.68 -1.17
N GLY A 366 23.50 11.84 -1.35
CA GLY A 366 22.70 11.12 -2.34
C GLY A 366 22.37 9.67 -1.99
N LYS A 367 22.95 9.13 -0.90
CA LYS A 367 22.63 7.76 -0.45
C LYS A 367 21.21 7.66 0.08
N LEU A 368 20.64 6.45 -0.02
CA LEU A 368 19.33 6.19 0.51
C LEU A 368 19.31 6.28 2.04
N GLY A 369 18.48 7.16 2.58
CA GLY A 369 18.12 7.16 3.98
C GLY A 369 17.08 6.06 4.28
N GLY A 370 16.68 5.94 5.56
CA GLY A 370 15.69 4.95 5.99
C GLY A 370 14.37 5.00 5.20
N TYR A 371 13.73 3.85 5.04
CA TYR A 371 12.40 3.72 4.44
C TYR A 371 11.62 2.60 5.15
N GLY A 372 10.37 2.87 5.51
CA GLY A 372 9.54 1.93 6.26
C GLY A 372 9.26 0.63 5.52
N GLY A 373 9.13 0.68 4.21
CA GLY A 373 8.94 -0.47 3.33
C GLY A 373 10.23 -1.20 2.92
N GLY A 374 11.41 -0.81 3.44
CA GLY A 374 12.71 -1.39 3.04
C GLY A 374 13.42 -0.59 1.94
N LEU A 375 14.75 -0.52 2.02
CA LEU A 375 15.56 0.32 1.11
C LEU A 375 15.43 -0.09 -0.35
N TRP A 376 15.31 -1.39 -0.63
CA TRP A 376 15.15 -1.90 -1.97
C TRP A 376 13.88 -1.36 -2.65
N ARG A 377 12.74 -1.28 -1.91
CA ARG A 377 11.51 -0.69 -2.43
C ARG A 377 11.67 0.80 -2.70
N LYS A 378 12.38 1.50 -1.80
CA LYS A 378 12.72 2.91 -2.02
C LYS A 378 13.51 3.10 -3.31
N GLN A 379 14.54 2.27 -3.54
CA GLN A 379 15.33 2.31 -4.76
C GLN A 379 14.46 2.05 -5.98
N ARG A 380 13.62 1.00 -5.94
CA ARG A 380 12.73 0.65 -7.07
C ARG A 380 11.71 1.73 -7.40
N LEU A 381 11.15 2.39 -6.38
CA LEU A 381 10.24 3.52 -6.59
C LEU A 381 10.98 4.69 -7.25
N LEU A 382 12.19 5.01 -6.79
CA LEU A 382 13.01 6.07 -7.41
C LEU A 382 13.41 5.72 -8.84
N ASP A 383 13.76 4.47 -9.13
CA ASP A 383 14.12 4.01 -10.46
C ASP A 383 12.91 4.05 -11.41
N LEU A 384 11.75 3.59 -10.94
CA LEU A 384 10.49 3.69 -11.68
C LEU A 384 10.18 5.15 -12.06
N GLU A 385 10.30 6.04 -11.09
CA GLU A 385 9.96 7.46 -11.28
C GLU A 385 10.95 8.20 -12.19
N ARG A 386 12.22 7.81 -12.20
CA ARG A 386 13.23 8.38 -13.10
C ARG A 386 13.13 7.84 -14.53
N GLY A 387 12.30 6.83 -14.76
CA GLY A 387 12.23 6.15 -16.04
C GLY A 387 13.49 5.31 -16.32
N ALA A 388 14.31 5.07 -15.32
CA ALA A 388 15.48 4.24 -15.46
C ALA A 388 15.04 2.78 -15.61
N ASN A 389 15.12 2.25 -16.84
CA ASN A 389 15.26 0.81 -17.01
C ASN A 389 16.54 0.41 -16.27
N ALA A 390 16.40 -0.45 -15.27
CA ALA A 390 17.59 -1.09 -14.72
C ALA A 390 18.25 -1.87 -15.86
N THR A 391 19.34 -1.33 -16.37
CA THR A 391 20.31 -2.05 -17.21
C THR A 391 20.93 -3.20 -16.44
#